data_f8ffcc60fcb371d0361279f6393eacb2
#
_entry.id   f8ffcc60fcb371d0361279f6393eacb2
#
_cell.length_a   1.000
_cell.length_b   1.000
_cell.length_c   1.000
_cell.angle_alpha   90.00
_cell.angle_beta   90.00
_cell.angle_gamma   90.00
#
_symmetry.space_group_name_H-M   'P 1'
#
loop_
_entity.id
_entity.type
_entity.pdbx_description
1 polymer ?
#
loop_
_entity_poly.entity_id
_entity_poly.type
_entity_poly.pdbx_seq_one_letter_code
_entity_poly.pdbx_strand_id
1 'polypeptide(L)'
;MSVKESDNLLVALYGSFQNNNKNKFMSEQKFTVPVELIDLPSKGLVYAKEDALSSGQVEMKYMTAKEEDILTNVNLLRQGLAIEKMLKSLIKSPINYEDLTLGDRNGLLIAARILAYGKDYSFSYKNPNTGEEEKVDIDLQTLKYKELDWSLFGNKNEFEFVLPHSKNTVTFKLLTLVDDKKIDEEIKGIKKMVGQDAGSISTRLKHQILSVNGDYSTKTVREFIDQGYLLSRDSIELRKYIESVTPDIDLTIYFTLKDGTEVKTDLPMTAEFFFP
;
A
#
# COMPACT_ATOMS: atom_id res chain seq x y z
N MET A 1 19.45 -4.98 27.86
CA MET A 1 18.81 -5.69 26.71
C MET A 1 18.23 -4.60 25.83
N SER A 2 18.83 -4.39 24.68
CA SER A 2 18.54 -3.24 23.78
C SER A 2 17.34 -3.56 22.92
N VAL A 3 16.31 -2.74 23.03
CA VAL A 3 15.16 -2.72 22.10
C VAL A 3 15.69 -2.21 20.76
N LYS A 4 15.51 -3.00 19.71
CA LYS A 4 15.92 -2.66 18.35
C LYS A 4 15.12 -1.44 17.86
N GLU A 5 15.81 -0.33 17.67
CA GLU A 5 15.31 0.95 17.12
C GLU A 5 15.00 0.92 15.62
N SER A 6 14.93 -0.25 14.99
CA SER A 6 14.93 -0.39 13.53
C SER A 6 13.55 -0.50 12.86
N ASP A 7 12.45 -0.45 13.62
CA ASP A 7 11.11 -0.76 13.06
C ASP A 7 10.18 0.45 12.92
N ASN A 8 10.70 1.68 12.99
CA ASN A 8 9.92 2.90 12.78
C ASN A 8 10.27 3.53 11.42
N LEU A 9 9.27 3.70 10.56
CA LEU A 9 9.34 4.35 9.24
C LEU A 9 10.15 5.66 9.26
N LEU A 10 10.31 6.28 10.40
CA LEU A 10 10.84 7.63 10.59
C LEU A 10 12.12 7.74 11.37
N VAL A 11 12.62 6.69 12.00
CA VAL A 11 13.97 6.72 12.54
C VAL A 11 14.97 6.85 11.39
N ALA A 12 14.66 6.26 10.23
CA ALA A 12 15.41 6.46 8.99
C ALA A 12 15.31 7.91 8.46
N LEU A 13 14.14 8.56 8.56
CA LEU A 13 13.93 9.93 8.09
C LEU A 13 14.65 10.98 8.97
N TYR A 14 14.77 10.76 10.29
CA TYR A 14 15.42 11.71 11.19
C TYR A 14 16.95 11.56 11.28
N GLY A 15 17.48 10.36 11.00
CA GLY A 15 18.94 10.14 11.01
C GLY A 15 19.68 10.92 9.92
N SER A 16 19.02 11.26 8.82
CA SER A 16 19.60 12.02 7.70
C SER A 16 19.59 13.54 7.90
N PHE A 17 18.74 14.07 8.79
CA PHE A 17 18.64 15.52 9.03
C PHE A 17 19.86 16.16 9.71
N GLN A 18 20.73 15.39 10.38
CA GLN A 18 21.82 15.96 11.18
C GLN A 18 23.17 16.13 10.46
N ASN A 19 23.39 15.55 9.26
CA ASN A 19 24.75 15.45 8.72
C ASN A 19 25.08 16.25 7.44
N ASN A 20 24.17 17.05 6.87
CA ASN A 20 24.44 17.72 5.59
C ASN A 20 24.54 19.25 5.61
N ASN A 21 24.94 19.87 6.71
CA ASN A 21 25.21 21.31 6.74
C ASN A 21 26.67 21.62 7.09
N LYS A 22 27.59 21.50 6.14
CA LYS A 22 28.80 22.38 6.05
C LYS A 22 29.49 22.22 4.69
N ASN A 23 29.54 23.35 3.98
CA ASN A 23 30.47 23.73 2.90
C ASN A 23 30.26 23.18 1.48
N LYS A 24 29.63 24.00 0.59
CA LYS A 24 30.25 24.29 -0.70
C LYS A 24 29.90 25.69 -1.21
N PHE A 25 30.96 26.40 -1.62
CA PHE A 25 30.95 27.79 -2.07
C PHE A 25 30.15 28.03 -3.34
N MET A 26 29.64 29.26 -3.47
CA MET A 26 28.92 29.90 -4.54
C MET A 26 29.38 29.49 -5.95
N SER A 27 28.54 28.75 -6.66
CA SER A 27 28.46 28.75 -8.10
C SER A 27 27.00 28.44 -8.46
N GLU A 28 26.35 29.32 -9.22
CA GLU A 28 24.98 29.27 -9.77
C GLU A 28 24.00 28.45 -8.91
N GLN A 29 23.18 29.11 -8.09
CA GLN A 29 22.14 28.46 -7.30
C GLN A 29 21.11 27.84 -8.27
N LYS A 30 21.38 26.63 -8.73
CA LYS A 30 20.35 25.77 -9.29
C LYS A 30 19.42 25.40 -8.15
N PHE A 31 18.18 25.90 -8.18
CA PHE A 31 17.16 25.48 -7.24
C PHE A 31 16.98 23.96 -7.36
N THR A 32 17.22 23.22 -6.28
CA THR A 32 17.04 21.78 -6.22
C THR A 32 15.94 21.44 -5.24
N VAL A 33 15.06 20.53 -5.63
CA VAL A 33 14.06 19.98 -4.70
C VAL A 33 14.76 18.91 -3.86
N PRO A 34 14.65 18.94 -2.52
CA PRO A 34 15.18 17.89 -1.68
C PRO A 34 14.61 16.52 -2.01
N VAL A 35 15.37 15.48 -1.75
CA VAL A 35 14.99 14.07 -1.92
C VAL A 35 15.30 13.29 -0.66
N GLU A 36 14.50 12.27 -0.37
CA GLU A 36 14.67 11.36 0.75
C GLU A 36 14.57 9.92 0.28
N LEU A 37 15.29 9.01 0.93
CA LEU A 37 15.16 7.57 0.75
C LEU A 37 14.05 7.06 1.67
N ILE A 38 13.07 6.42 1.10
CA ILE A 38 11.90 5.87 1.80
C ILE A 38 11.99 4.36 1.81
N ASP A 39 11.97 3.77 3.00
CA ASP A 39 11.92 2.32 3.17
C ASP A 39 10.56 1.78 2.74
N LEU A 40 10.57 0.66 1.99
CA LEU A 40 9.36 -0.03 1.58
C LEU A 40 8.88 -1.00 2.69
N PRO A 41 7.57 -1.09 2.96
CA PRO A 41 7.01 -2.10 3.86
C PRO A 41 7.48 -3.53 3.57
N SER A 42 7.67 -3.88 2.29
CA SER A 42 8.15 -5.20 1.85
C SER A 42 9.64 -5.43 2.10
N LYS A 43 10.40 -4.39 2.48
CA LYS A 43 11.88 -4.43 2.54
C LYS A 43 12.53 -4.91 1.24
N GLY A 44 11.81 -4.83 0.11
CA GLY A 44 12.26 -5.32 -1.19
C GLY A 44 12.19 -6.84 -1.37
N LEU A 45 11.80 -7.61 -0.34
CA LEU A 45 11.92 -9.07 -0.31
C LEU A 45 10.88 -9.81 -1.18
N VAL A 46 9.88 -9.10 -1.70
CA VAL A 46 8.89 -9.64 -2.65
C VAL A 46 9.31 -9.46 -4.11
N TYR A 47 10.37 -8.70 -4.37
CA TYR A 47 10.84 -8.40 -5.72
C TYR A 47 12.06 -9.28 -6.08
N ALA A 48 12.19 -9.60 -7.37
CA ALA A 48 13.36 -10.31 -7.87
C ALA A 48 14.63 -9.49 -7.60
N LYS A 49 15.76 -10.16 -7.37
CA LYS A 49 17.03 -9.50 -7.00
C LYS A 49 17.52 -8.49 -8.04
N GLU A 50 17.15 -8.69 -9.30
CA GLU A 50 17.50 -7.83 -10.42
C GLU A 50 16.61 -6.59 -10.52
N ASP A 51 15.48 -6.59 -9.82
CA ASP A 51 14.56 -5.45 -9.78
C ASP A 51 15.12 -4.33 -8.89
N ALA A 52 14.98 -3.09 -9.33
CA ALA A 52 15.38 -1.93 -8.53
C ALA A 52 14.65 -1.84 -7.18
N LEU A 53 13.40 -2.33 -7.11
CA LEU A 53 12.60 -2.41 -5.88
C LEU A 53 13.16 -3.41 -4.86
N SER A 54 14.03 -4.34 -5.28
CA SER A 54 14.68 -5.31 -4.36
C SER A 54 15.63 -4.65 -3.36
N SER A 55 16.03 -3.40 -3.60
CA SER A 55 16.78 -2.60 -2.63
C SER A 55 16.00 -2.32 -1.34
N GLY A 56 14.67 -2.45 -1.38
CA GLY A 56 13.78 -2.12 -0.26
C GLY A 56 13.61 -0.62 0.00
N GLN A 57 14.14 0.23 -0.88
CA GLN A 57 14.13 1.68 -0.72
C GLN A 57 13.77 2.38 -2.04
N VAL A 58 13.07 3.50 -1.94
CA VAL A 58 12.72 4.36 -3.07
C VAL A 58 13.08 5.80 -2.76
N GLU A 59 13.82 6.44 -3.66
CA GLU A 59 14.13 7.86 -3.56
C GLU A 59 12.92 8.69 -4.01
N MET A 60 12.46 9.59 -3.13
CA MET A 60 11.34 10.49 -3.39
C MET A 60 11.75 11.94 -3.18
N LYS A 61 11.32 12.82 -4.08
CA LYS A 61 11.41 14.28 -3.87
C LYS A 61 10.28 14.78 -3.00
N TYR A 62 10.52 15.93 -2.37
CA TYR A 62 9.47 16.67 -1.67
C TYR A 62 8.39 17.16 -2.66
N MET A 63 7.15 17.21 -2.19
CA MET A 63 6.03 17.79 -2.96
C MET A 63 6.25 19.28 -3.15
N THR A 64 5.86 19.77 -4.32
CA THR A 64 5.88 21.18 -4.70
C THR A 64 4.50 21.62 -5.18
N ALA A 65 4.29 22.92 -5.40
CA ALA A 65 3.04 23.44 -5.97
C ALA A 65 2.61 22.72 -7.26
N LYS A 66 3.57 22.18 -8.03
CA LYS A 66 3.28 21.38 -9.23
C LYS A 66 2.49 20.10 -8.92
N GLU A 67 2.83 19.42 -7.84
CA GLU A 67 2.12 18.23 -7.39
C GLU A 67 0.77 18.59 -6.75
N GLU A 68 0.66 19.75 -6.10
CA GLU A 68 -0.62 20.30 -5.63
C GLU A 68 -1.56 20.58 -6.80
N ASP A 69 -1.06 21.13 -7.92
CA ASP A 69 -1.84 21.31 -9.15
C ASP A 69 -2.37 19.98 -9.71
N ILE A 70 -1.60 18.89 -9.58
CA ILE A 70 -2.07 17.54 -9.96
C ILE A 70 -3.20 17.10 -9.06
N LEU A 71 -3.06 17.26 -7.74
CA LEU A 71 -4.05 16.85 -6.75
C LEU A 71 -5.36 17.64 -6.86
N THR A 72 -5.29 18.92 -7.22
CA THR A 72 -6.47 19.80 -7.39
C THR A 72 -7.10 19.74 -8.77
N ASN A 73 -6.51 18.99 -9.71
CA ASN A 73 -7.02 18.87 -11.07
C ASN A 73 -8.34 18.09 -11.11
N VAL A 74 -9.45 18.79 -11.37
CA VAL A 74 -10.81 18.23 -11.37
C VAL A 74 -10.95 17.02 -12.31
N ASN A 75 -10.30 17.05 -13.47
CA ASN A 75 -10.38 15.94 -14.42
C ASN A 75 -9.65 14.69 -13.90
N LEU A 76 -8.49 14.88 -13.28
CA LEU A 76 -7.73 13.76 -12.68
C LEU A 76 -8.46 13.18 -11.46
N LEU A 77 -9.08 14.03 -10.64
CA LEU A 77 -9.89 13.59 -9.49
C LEU A 77 -11.09 12.78 -9.95
N ARG A 78 -11.83 13.24 -10.97
CA ARG A 78 -12.98 12.50 -11.54
C ARG A 78 -12.58 11.14 -12.14
N GLN A 79 -11.38 11.04 -12.66
CA GLN A 79 -10.83 9.80 -13.22
C GLN A 79 -10.19 8.89 -12.16
N GLY A 80 -10.03 9.36 -10.92
CA GLY A 80 -9.31 8.62 -9.86
C GLY A 80 -7.79 8.54 -10.09
N LEU A 81 -7.22 9.40 -10.95
CA LEU A 81 -5.81 9.34 -11.36
C LEU A 81 -4.90 10.36 -10.65
N ALA A 82 -5.46 11.26 -9.85
CA ALA A 82 -4.70 12.36 -9.23
C ALA A 82 -3.59 11.83 -8.31
N ILE A 83 -3.90 10.91 -7.40
CA ILE A 83 -2.95 10.32 -6.44
C ILE A 83 -1.85 9.55 -7.18
N GLU A 84 -2.21 8.73 -8.18
CA GLU A 84 -1.23 7.99 -8.97
C GLU A 84 -0.24 8.91 -9.68
N LYS A 85 -0.75 9.94 -10.37
CA LYS A 85 0.09 10.91 -11.10
C LYS A 85 0.97 11.72 -10.16
N MET A 86 0.43 12.11 -9.01
CA MET A 86 1.21 12.80 -7.98
C MET A 86 2.35 11.91 -7.50
N LEU A 87 2.07 10.68 -7.08
CA LEU A 87 3.08 9.77 -6.54
C LEU A 87 4.16 9.44 -7.59
N LYS A 88 3.76 9.15 -8.83
CA LYS A 88 4.70 8.96 -9.95
C LYS A 88 5.62 10.16 -10.17
N SER A 89 5.15 11.38 -9.95
CA SER A 89 5.97 12.59 -10.11
C SER A 89 6.98 12.79 -8.97
N LEU A 90 6.70 12.22 -7.79
CA LEU A 90 7.57 12.32 -6.62
C LEU A 90 8.71 11.30 -6.67
N ILE A 91 8.49 10.12 -7.23
CA ILE A 91 9.48 9.04 -7.30
C ILE A 91 10.63 9.44 -8.23
N LYS A 92 11.88 9.27 -7.74
CA LYS A 92 13.12 9.54 -8.46
C LYS A 92 13.90 8.28 -8.81
N SER A 93 13.72 7.21 -8.05
CA SER A 93 14.30 5.91 -8.38
C SER A 93 13.82 5.41 -9.74
N PRO A 94 14.68 4.75 -10.53
CA PRO A 94 14.32 4.21 -11.85
C PRO A 94 13.51 2.90 -11.72
N ILE A 95 12.38 2.98 -11.05
CA ILE A 95 11.46 1.85 -10.83
C ILE A 95 10.27 1.93 -11.80
N ASN A 96 9.68 0.78 -12.11
CA ASN A 96 8.37 0.76 -12.72
C ASN A 96 7.30 0.86 -11.62
N TYR A 97 6.59 1.97 -11.55
CA TYR A 97 5.55 2.23 -10.57
C TYR A 97 4.46 1.13 -10.51
N GLU A 98 4.14 0.54 -11.66
CA GLU A 98 3.09 -0.46 -11.77
C GLU A 98 3.45 -1.80 -11.09
N ASP A 99 4.75 -2.05 -10.86
CA ASP A 99 5.25 -3.26 -10.22
C ASP A 99 5.22 -3.17 -8.68
N LEU A 100 4.99 -1.97 -8.12
CA LEU A 100 4.80 -1.81 -6.68
C LEU A 100 3.65 -2.69 -6.18
N THR A 101 3.86 -3.35 -5.04
CA THR A 101 2.76 -3.97 -4.28
C THR A 101 1.85 -2.89 -3.69
N LEU A 102 0.62 -3.25 -3.36
CA LEU A 102 -0.33 -2.30 -2.77
C LEU A 102 0.17 -1.74 -1.45
N GLY A 103 0.81 -2.58 -0.61
CA GLY A 103 1.35 -2.14 0.68
C GLY A 103 2.55 -1.20 0.52
N ASP A 104 3.45 -1.46 -0.44
CA ASP A 104 4.57 -0.55 -0.71
C ASP A 104 4.09 0.80 -1.22
N ARG A 105 3.05 0.82 -2.09
CA ARG A 105 2.39 2.07 -2.48
C ARG A 105 1.83 2.81 -1.27
N ASN A 106 1.17 2.12 -0.34
CA ASN A 106 0.63 2.74 0.87
C ASN A 106 1.75 3.39 1.70
N GLY A 107 2.89 2.71 1.85
CA GLY A 107 4.08 3.27 2.49
C GLY A 107 4.55 4.56 1.85
N LEU A 108 4.68 4.57 0.53
CA LEU A 108 5.08 5.76 -0.22
C LEU A 108 4.05 6.90 -0.13
N LEU A 109 2.74 6.59 -0.03
CA LEU A 109 1.70 7.61 0.15
C LEU A 109 1.79 8.29 1.52
N ILE A 110 1.99 7.54 2.60
CA ILE A 110 2.20 8.09 3.94
C ILE A 110 3.47 8.95 3.97
N ALA A 111 4.57 8.45 3.41
CA ALA A 111 5.81 9.21 3.31
C ALA A 111 5.62 10.51 2.51
N ALA A 112 4.94 10.47 1.35
CA ALA A 112 4.64 11.64 0.55
C ALA A 112 3.86 12.70 1.34
N ARG A 113 2.85 12.29 2.14
CA ARG A 113 2.08 13.20 2.99
C ARG A 113 2.94 13.84 4.06
N ILE A 114 3.79 13.06 4.73
CA ILE A 114 4.68 13.56 5.78
C ILE A 114 5.72 14.54 5.20
N LEU A 115 6.32 14.20 4.05
CA LEU A 115 7.30 15.08 3.38
C LEU A 115 6.66 16.39 2.88
N ALA A 116 5.36 16.37 2.53
CA ALA A 116 4.67 17.56 2.04
C ALA A 116 4.22 18.50 3.17
N TYR A 117 3.59 17.95 4.19
CA TYR A 117 2.82 18.74 5.16
C TYR A 117 3.17 18.44 6.62
N GLY A 118 4.20 17.62 6.84
CA GLY A 118 4.58 17.19 8.19
C GLY A 118 3.76 16.01 8.71
N LYS A 119 4.10 15.60 9.93
CA LYS A 119 3.58 14.40 10.58
C LYS A 119 2.15 14.54 11.11
N ASP A 120 1.75 15.77 11.45
CA ASP A 120 0.46 16.02 12.07
C ASP A 120 -0.66 15.95 11.01
N TYR A 121 -1.66 15.12 11.26
CA TYR A 121 -2.82 14.97 10.40
C TYR A 121 -4.11 15.10 11.19
N SER A 122 -5.02 15.92 10.69
CA SER A 122 -6.33 16.14 11.28
C SER A 122 -7.43 15.72 10.31
N PHE A 123 -8.47 15.07 10.83
CA PHE A 123 -9.66 14.75 10.05
C PHE A 123 -10.93 14.87 10.92
N SER A 124 -12.08 14.98 10.26
CA SER A 124 -13.37 14.97 10.93
C SER A 124 -13.89 13.54 11.06
N TYR A 125 -14.30 13.16 12.26
CA TYR A 125 -14.94 11.88 12.53
C TYR A 125 -16.33 12.10 13.11
N LYS A 126 -17.34 11.44 12.53
CA LYS A 126 -18.71 11.52 13.01
C LYS A 126 -18.92 10.58 14.19
N ASN A 127 -19.20 11.14 15.36
CA ASN A 127 -19.49 10.37 16.56
C ASN A 127 -20.75 9.51 16.34
N PRO A 128 -20.66 8.18 16.46
CA PRO A 128 -21.80 7.29 16.21
C PRO A 128 -22.94 7.45 17.25
N ASN A 129 -22.63 7.97 18.45
CA ASN A 129 -23.62 8.10 19.53
C ASN A 129 -24.37 9.44 19.46
N THR A 130 -23.65 10.55 19.17
CA THR A 130 -24.22 11.90 19.17
C THR A 130 -24.58 12.39 17.78
N GLY A 131 -23.95 11.83 16.74
CA GLY A 131 -24.09 12.28 15.36
C GLY A 131 -23.30 13.55 15.04
N GLU A 132 -22.57 14.11 16.00
CA GLU A 132 -21.75 15.31 15.84
C GLU A 132 -20.41 14.96 15.17
N GLU A 133 -19.87 15.90 14.40
CA GLU A 133 -18.52 15.80 13.86
C GLU A 133 -17.49 16.30 14.86
N GLU A 134 -16.47 15.50 15.11
CA GLU A 134 -15.36 15.82 15.99
C GLU A 134 -14.06 15.82 15.20
N LYS A 135 -13.21 16.83 15.46
CA LYS A 135 -11.87 16.89 14.90
C LYS A 135 -10.98 15.92 15.66
N VAL A 136 -10.31 15.04 14.94
CA VAL A 136 -9.34 14.08 15.45
C VAL A 136 -7.97 14.44 14.89
N ASP A 137 -6.98 14.54 15.77
CA ASP A 137 -5.59 14.83 15.43
C ASP A 137 -4.76 13.56 15.68
N ILE A 138 -3.95 13.15 14.70
CA ILE A 138 -3.05 12.00 14.79
C ILE A 138 -1.65 12.37 14.34
N ASP A 139 -0.65 11.69 14.91
CA ASP A 139 0.74 11.74 14.45
C ASP A 139 0.99 10.56 13.49
N LEU A 140 1.15 10.84 12.20
CA LEU A 140 1.42 9.82 11.17
C LEU A 140 2.72 9.03 11.42
N GLN A 141 3.62 9.56 12.24
CA GLN A 141 4.85 8.88 12.65
C GLN A 141 4.60 7.71 13.61
N THR A 142 3.43 7.64 14.21
CA THR A 142 3.07 6.51 15.09
C THR A 142 2.65 5.26 14.31
N LEU A 143 2.36 5.40 13.02
CA LEU A 143 2.04 4.27 12.15
C LEU A 143 3.26 3.36 12.00
N LYS A 144 3.03 2.05 12.02
CA LYS A 144 4.08 1.03 11.94
C LYS A 144 3.87 0.14 10.74
N TYR A 145 4.93 -0.49 10.29
CA TYR A 145 4.81 -1.62 9.37
C TYR A 145 4.19 -2.81 10.09
N LYS A 146 3.41 -3.61 9.35
CA LYS A 146 2.91 -4.90 9.86
C LYS A 146 4.08 -5.80 10.25
N GLU A 147 3.96 -6.46 11.39
CA GLU A 147 4.91 -7.49 11.81
C GLU A 147 4.65 -8.76 11.01
N LEU A 148 5.68 -9.25 10.32
CA LEU A 148 5.59 -10.41 9.43
C LEU A 148 6.69 -11.42 9.75
N ASP A 149 6.43 -12.68 9.42
CA ASP A 149 7.49 -13.70 9.39
C ASP A 149 8.31 -13.58 8.11
N TRP A 150 9.41 -12.83 8.19
CA TRP A 150 10.30 -12.57 7.07
C TRP A 150 11.02 -13.82 6.52
N SER A 151 10.99 -14.96 7.24
CA SER A 151 11.58 -16.22 6.75
C SER A 151 10.80 -16.81 5.55
N LEU A 152 9.55 -16.37 5.35
CA LEU A 152 8.71 -16.78 4.23
C LEU A 152 9.05 -16.09 2.91
N PHE A 153 9.90 -15.05 2.95
CA PHE A 153 10.23 -14.22 1.79
C PHE A 153 11.59 -14.61 1.19
N GLY A 154 11.64 -14.75 -0.12
CA GLY A 154 12.83 -15.26 -0.83
C GLY A 154 13.22 -14.44 -2.06
N ASN A 155 12.98 -13.13 -2.09
CA ASN A 155 13.13 -12.27 -3.26
C ASN A 155 12.34 -12.76 -4.47
N LYS A 156 11.14 -13.25 -4.20
CA LYS A 156 10.14 -13.57 -5.22
C LYS A 156 8.74 -13.39 -4.66
N ASN A 157 7.81 -13.03 -5.53
CA ASN A 157 6.42 -12.85 -5.18
C ASN A 157 5.62 -14.14 -5.40
N GLU A 158 5.98 -15.19 -4.65
CA GLU A 158 5.30 -16.48 -4.69
C GLU A 158 5.25 -17.09 -3.28
N PHE A 159 4.06 -17.52 -2.89
CA PHE A 159 3.78 -18.12 -1.59
C PHE A 159 2.93 -19.36 -1.80
N GLU A 160 3.16 -20.38 -0.99
CA GLU A 160 2.41 -21.63 -1.03
C GLU A 160 1.48 -21.75 0.17
N PHE A 161 0.28 -22.27 -0.04
CA PHE A 161 -0.69 -22.51 1.02
C PHE A 161 -1.49 -23.79 0.75
N VAL A 162 -1.57 -24.68 1.75
CA VAL A 162 -2.40 -25.86 1.69
C VAL A 162 -3.79 -25.54 2.24
N LEU A 163 -4.79 -25.63 1.39
CA LEU A 163 -6.17 -25.36 1.74
C LEU A 163 -6.65 -26.37 2.81
N PRO A 164 -7.12 -25.92 3.98
CA PRO A 164 -7.33 -26.81 5.14
C PRO A 164 -8.46 -27.83 4.94
N HIS A 165 -9.44 -27.54 4.09
CA HIS A 165 -10.61 -28.41 3.90
C HIS A 165 -10.46 -29.30 2.67
N SER A 166 -10.18 -28.74 1.50
CA SER A 166 -10.05 -29.49 0.25
C SER A 166 -8.68 -30.18 0.10
N LYS A 167 -7.68 -29.81 0.92
CA LYS A 167 -6.30 -30.29 0.87
C LYS A 167 -5.56 -29.98 -0.44
N ASN A 168 -6.14 -29.16 -1.31
CA ASN A 168 -5.42 -28.68 -2.48
C ASN A 168 -4.32 -27.71 -2.06
N THR A 169 -3.18 -27.77 -2.74
CA THR A 169 -2.10 -26.80 -2.58
C THR A 169 -2.28 -25.68 -3.60
N VAL A 170 -2.26 -24.44 -3.16
CA VAL A 170 -2.29 -23.27 -4.05
C VAL A 170 -1.00 -22.49 -3.90
N THR A 171 -0.42 -22.05 -5.04
CA THR A 171 0.61 -21.02 -5.05
C THR A 171 -0.05 -19.70 -5.41
N PHE A 172 0.29 -18.64 -4.69
CA PHE A 172 -0.30 -17.31 -4.92
C PHE A 172 0.77 -16.22 -4.88
N LYS A 173 0.41 -15.04 -5.35
CA LYS A 173 1.24 -13.83 -5.29
C LYS A 173 0.53 -12.70 -4.54
N LEU A 174 1.30 -11.76 -4.03
CA LEU A 174 0.80 -10.48 -3.59
C LEU A 174 0.51 -9.60 -4.81
N LEU A 175 -0.63 -8.92 -4.79
CA LEU A 175 -1.06 -8.10 -5.93
C LEU A 175 -0.21 -6.84 -6.06
N THR A 176 0.16 -6.55 -7.29
CA THR A 176 0.81 -5.30 -7.69
C THR A 176 -0.24 -4.31 -8.22
N LEU A 177 0.19 -3.07 -8.48
CA LEU A 177 -0.69 -2.05 -9.04
C LEU A 177 -1.20 -2.41 -10.44
N VAL A 178 -0.39 -3.12 -11.25
CA VAL A 178 -0.86 -3.61 -12.56
C VAL A 178 -1.93 -4.70 -12.41
N ASP A 179 -1.81 -5.54 -11.39
CA ASP A 179 -2.83 -6.56 -11.11
C ASP A 179 -4.14 -5.91 -10.65
N ASP A 180 -4.06 -4.94 -9.76
CA ASP A 180 -5.23 -4.24 -9.23
C ASP A 180 -6.02 -3.52 -10.35
N LYS A 181 -5.31 -2.88 -11.30
CA LYS A 181 -5.94 -2.29 -12.49
C LYS A 181 -6.66 -3.34 -13.35
N LYS A 182 -6.03 -4.48 -13.61
CA LYS A 182 -6.66 -5.58 -14.39
C LYS A 182 -7.90 -6.12 -13.69
N ILE A 183 -7.84 -6.29 -12.36
CA ILE A 183 -8.97 -6.73 -11.54
C ILE A 183 -10.12 -5.73 -11.66
N ASP A 184 -9.83 -4.44 -11.51
CA ASP A 184 -10.83 -3.38 -11.62
C ASP A 184 -11.50 -3.34 -13.00
N GLU A 185 -10.72 -3.52 -14.07
CA GLU A 185 -11.24 -3.58 -15.44
C GLU A 185 -12.14 -4.79 -15.65
N GLU A 186 -11.73 -5.97 -15.15
CA GLU A 186 -12.54 -7.21 -15.23
C GLU A 186 -13.84 -7.06 -14.43
N ILE A 187 -13.80 -6.53 -13.20
CA ILE A 187 -14.98 -6.27 -12.36
C ILE A 187 -15.94 -5.28 -13.05
N LYS A 188 -15.42 -4.18 -13.60
CA LYS A 188 -16.21 -3.21 -14.37
C LYS A 188 -16.86 -3.84 -15.60
N GLY A 189 -16.15 -4.76 -16.27
CA GLY A 189 -16.68 -5.55 -17.37
C GLY A 189 -17.85 -6.44 -16.95
N ILE A 190 -17.68 -7.20 -15.87
CA ILE A 190 -18.70 -8.07 -15.28
C ILE A 190 -19.94 -7.24 -14.88
N LYS A 191 -19.75 -6.12 -14.19
CA LYS A 191 -20.82 -5.21 -13.76
C LYS A 191 -21.65 -4.71 -14.94
N LYS A 192 -21.02 -4.36 -16.05
CA LYS A 192 -21.72 -3.94 -17.27
C LYS A 192 -22.57 -5.05 -17.89
N MET A 193 -22.12 -6.32 -17.78
CA MET A 193 -22.83 -7.47 -18.37
C MET A 193 -23.97 -7.98 -17.49
N VAL A 194 -23.79 -8.00 -16.16
CA VAL A 194 -24.71 -8.65 -15.20
C VAL A 194 -25.56 -7.61 -14.45
N GLY A 195 -25.21 -6.32 -14.51
CA GLY A 195 -25.96 -5.23 -13.87
C GLY A 195 -25.81 -5.15 -12.35
N GLN A 196 -24.94 -5.96 -11.75
CA GLN A 196 -24.68 -6.02 -10.30
C GLN A 196 -23.20 -6.10 -9.99
N ASP A 197 -22.82 -5.69 -8.78
CA ASP A 197 -21.47 -5.88 -8.24
C ASP A 197 -21.28 -7.35 -7.84
N ALA A 198 -21.03 -8.20 -8.83
CA ALA A 198 -20.85 -9.64 -8.64
C ALA A 198 -19.38 -10.03 -8.90
N GLY A 199 -18.90 -11.02 -8.16
CA GLY A 199 -17.65 -11.70 -8.47
C GLY A 199 -16.35 -10.99 -8.06
N SER A 200 -16.40 -9.97 -7.21
CA SER A 200 -15.18 -9.25 -6.79
C SER A 200 -14.14 -10.15 -6.08
N ILE A 201 -14.59 -11.05 -5.19
CA ILE A 201 -13.70 -11.99 -4.48
C ILE A 201 -13.11 -13.00 -5.46
N SER A 202 -13.94 -13.64 -6.28
CA SER A 202 -13.48 -14.65 -7.25
C SER A 202 -12.55 -14.04 -8.30
N THR A 203 -12.87 -12.85 -8.81
CA THR A 203 -12.01 -12.14 -9.76
C THR A 203 -10.65 -11.83 -9.14
N ARG A 204 -10.61 -11.29 -7.91
CA ARG A 204 -9.35 -11.01 -7.21
C ARG A 204 -8.53 -12.28 -7.02
N LEU A 205 -9.14 -13.39 -6.58
CA LEU A 205 -8.44 -14.66 -6.40
C LEU A 205 -7.92 -15.26 -7.71
N LYS A 206 -8.63 -15.09 -8.85
CA LYS A 206 -8.14 -15.52 -10.19
C LYS A 206 -6.85 -14.82 -10.61
N HIS A 207 -6.66 -13.56 -10.19
CA HIS A 207 -5.44 -12.81 -10.46
C HIS A 207 -4.34 -13.08 -9.42
N GLN A 208 -4.71 -13.55 -8.25
CA GLN A 208 -3.81 -13.76 -7.12
C GLN A 208 -3.23 -15.18 -7.09
N ILE A 209 -4.03 -16.21 -7.41
CA ILE A 209 -3.59 -17.60 -7.47
C ILE A 209 -2.79 -17.83 -8.75
N LEU A 210 -1.58 -18.38 -8.60
CA LEU A 210 -0.66 -18.70 -9.70
C LEU A 210 -0.79 -20.16 -10.13
N SER A 211 -0.99 -21.08 -9.17
CA SER A 211 -1.11 -22.51 -9.47
C SER A 211 -2.08 -23.21 -8.51
N VAL A 212 -2.59 -24.35 -8.96
CA VAL A 212 -3.35 -25.30 -8.14
C VAL A 212 -2.71 -26.67 -8.31
N ASN A 213 -2.27 -27.27 -7.19
CA ASN A 213 -1.58 -28.57 -7.15
C ASN A 213 -0.38 -28.64 -8.12
N GLY A 214 0.36 -27.53 -8.27
CA GLY A 214 1.52 -27.42 -9.14
C GLY A 214 1.20 -27.18 -10.62
N ASP A 215 -0.07 -27.07 -11.02
CA ASP A 215 -0.45 -26.68 -12.37
C ASP A 215 -0.62 -25.14 -12.45
N TYR A 216 0.30 -24.48 -13.17
CA TYR A 216 0.36 -23.03 -13.38
C TYR A 216 -0.48 -22.55 -14.57
N SER A 217 -1.29 -23.43 -15.18
CA SER A 217 -2.12 -23.00 -16.30
C SER A 217 -3.25 -22.06 -15.81
N THR A 218 -3.39 -20.92 -16.47
CA THR A 218 -4.47 -19.97 -16.19
C THR A 218 -5.85 -20.62 -16.32
N LYS A 219 -5.96 -21.62 -17.19
CA LYS A 219 -7.20 -22.37 -17.38
C LYS A 219 -7.56 -23.15 -16.11
N THR A 220 -6.63 -23.92 -15.55
CA THR A 220 -6.84 -24.69 -14.32
C THR A 220 -7.22 -23.79 -13.14
N VAL A 221 -6.53 -22.66 -12.97
CA VAL A 221 -6.86 -21.68 -11.91
C VAL A 221 -8.28 -21.15 -12.08
N ARG A 222 -8.67 -20.76 -13.31
CA ARG A 222 -10.03 -20.25 -13.58
C ARG A 222 -11.07 -21.33 -13.36
N GLU A 223 -10.87 -22.56 -13.87
CA GLU A 223 -11.79 -23.68 -13.66
C GLU A 223 -11.94 -24.01 -12.18
N PHE A 224 -10.86 -24.01 -11.40
CA PHE A 224 -10.88 -24.26 -9.96
C PHE A 224 -11.78 -23.29 -9.21
N ILE A 225 -11.81 -22.03 -9.62
CA ILE A 225 -12.63 -20.99 -8.98
C ILE A 225 -14.06 -20.98 -9.57
N ASP A 226 -14.20 -20.94 -10.91
CA ASP A 226 -15.47 -20.72 -11.59
C ASP A 226 -16.42 -21.93 -11.49
N GLN A 227 -15.89 -23.16 -11.40
CA GLN A 227 -16.68 -24.36 -11.21
C GLN A 227 -16.94 -24.71 -9.74
N GLY A 228 -16.49 -23.84 -8.81
CA GLY A 228 -16.78 -23.98 -7.38
C GLY A 228 -15.91 -25.01 -6.65
N TYR A 229 -14.76 -25.43 -7.18
CA TYR A 229 -13.84 -26.33 -6.48
C TYR A 229 -13.13 -25.63 -5.31
N LEU A 230 -13.00 -24.30 -5.33
CA LEU A 230 -12.54 -23.53 -4.20
C LEU A 230 -13.70 -23.36 -3.19
N LEU A 231 -13.66 -24.17 -2.13
CA LEU A 231 -14.67 -24.10 -1.07
C LEU A 231 -14.67 -22.74 -0.37
N SER A 232 -15.85 -22.25 0.04
CA SER A 232 -15.96 -20.95 0.74
C SER A 232 -15.10 -20.88 2.00
N ARG A 233 -15.02 -21.97 2.77
CA ARG A 233 -14.15 -22.04 3.96
C ARG A 233 -12.66 -21.92 3.58
N ASP A 234 -12.23 -22.63 2.55
CA ASP A 234 -10.86 -22.55 2.05
C ASP A 234 -10.53 -21.15 1.50
N SER A 235 -11.48 -20.52 0.80
CA SER A 235 -11.34 -19.14 0.34
C SER A 235 -11.16 -18.13 1.48
N ILE A 236 -11.86 -18.32 2.61
CA ILE A 236 -11.71 -17.48 3.80
C ILE A 236 -10.32 -17.66 4.41
N GLU A 237 -9.88 -18.90 4.62
CA GLU A 237 -8.60 -19.20 5.24
C GLU A 237 -7.43 -18.76 4.32
N LEU A 238 -7.54 -18.95 3.01
CA LEU A 238 -6.56 -18.45 2.05
C LEU A 238 -6.42 -16.92 2.13
N ARG A 239 -7.54 -16.18 2.16
CA ARG A 239 -7.49 -14.71 2.25
C ARG A 239 -6.91 -14.22 3.56
N LYS A 240 -7.20 -14.87 4.69
CA LYS A 240 -6.55 -14.59 5.98
C LYS A 240 -5.04 -14.82 5.92
N TYR A 241 -4.63 -15.92 5.31
CA TYR A 241 -3.21 -16.23 5.15
C TYR A 241 -2.52 -15.19 4.25
N ILE A 242 -3.13 -14.85 3.09
CA ILE A 242 -2.62 -13.78 2.22
C ILE A 242 -2.46 -12.48 3.00
N GLU A 243 -3.46 -12.07 3.78
CA GLU A 243 -3.40 -10.87 4.62
C GLU A 243 -2.26 -10.94 5.64
N SER A 244 -2.04 -12.11 6.26
CA SER A 244 -0.99 -12.32 7.27
C SER A 244 0.43 -12.26 6.70
N VAL A 245 0.61 -12.50 5.39
CA VAL A 245 1.91 -12.43 4.71
C VAL A 245 2.05 -11.19 3.80
N THR A 246 1.07 -10.29 3.79
CA THR A 246 1.10 -9.07 2.97
C THR A 246 1.82 -7.94 3.72
N PRO A 247 3.02 -7.51 3.25
CA PRO A 247 3.67 -6.33 3.79
C PRO A 247 2.82 -5.10 3.56
N ASP A 248 2.60 -4.32 4.60
CA ASP A 248 1.85 -3.05 4.53
C ASP A 248 2.19 -2.19 5.75
N ILE A 249 1.69 -0.96 5.75
CA ILE A 249 1.56 -0.15 6.97
C ILE A 249 0.29 -0.59 7.71
N ASP A 250 0.36 -0.71 9.02
CA ASP A 250 -0.82 -0.80 9.86
C ASP A 250 -1.47 0.59 9.92
N LEU A 251 -2.54 0.75 9.15
CA LEU A 251 -3.30 2.00 9.09
C LEU A 251 -4.33 2.12 10.22
N THR A 252 -4.38 1.14 11.13
CA THR A 252 -5.31 1.16 12.26
C THR A 252 -4.93 2.28 13.23
N ILE A 253 -5.86 3.19 13.48
CA ILE A 253 -5.73 4.29 14.43
C ILE A 253 -6.69 4.13 15.60
N TYR A 254 -6.26 4.59 16.76
CA TYR A 254 -7.02 4.56 18.01
C TYR A 254 -7.12 5.98 18.55
N PHE A 255 -8.31 6.40 18.90
CA PHE A 255 -8.54 7.70 19.54
C PHE A 255 -9.79 7.68 20.40
N THR A 256 -9.93 8.67 21.28
CA THR A 256 -11.08 8.82 22.18
C THR A 256 -11.84 10.08 21.82
N LEU A 257 -13.15 9.94 21.62
CA LEU A 257 -14.07 11.05 21.37
C LEU A 257 -14.37 11.84 22.66
N LYS A 258 -14.95 13.03 22.53
CA LYS A 258 -15.27 13.90 23.67
C LYS A 258 -16.22 13.29 24.69
N ASP A 259 -17.08 12.38 24.26
CA ASP A 259 -18.00 11.64 25.13
C ASP A 259 -17.35 10.42 25.83
N GLY A 260 -16.04 10.22 25.64
CA GLY A 260 -15.29 9.09 26.19
C GLY A 260 -15.35 7.81 25.36
N THR A 261 -15.99 7.83 24.20
CA THR A 261 -16.06 6.68 23.30
C THR A 261 -14.69 6.39 22.69
N GLU A 262 -14.17 5.18 22.91
CA GLU A 262 -12.96 4.71 22.24
C GLU A 262 -13.30 4.22 20.82
N VAL A 263 -12.54 4.73 19.85
CA VAL A 263 -12.70 4.38 18.43
C VAL A 263 -11.47 3.67 17.93
N LYS A 264 -11.70 2.57 17.22
CA LYS A 264 -10.72 1.89 16.40
C LYS A 264 -11.21 1.94 14.95
N THR A 265 -10.42 2.52 14.06
CA THR A 265 -10.74 2.61 12.62
C THR A 265 -9.46 2.65 11.79
N ASP A 266 -9.60 2.44 10.49
CA ASP A 266 -8.48 2.60 9.58
C ASP A 266 -8.38 4.05 9.12
N LEU A 267 -7.14 4.54 8.96
CA LEU A 267 -6.84 5.85 8.43
C LEU A 267 -7.33 5.93 6.97
N PRO A 268 -8.26 6.86 6.63
CA PRO A 268 -8.76 6.98 5.28
C PRO A 268 -7.71 7.63 4.36
N MET A 269 -7.21 6.88 3.37
CA MET A 269 -6.25 7.38 2.37
C MET A 269 -6.96 7.84 1.09
N THR A 270 -7.87 8.79 1.24
CA THR A 270 -8.57 9.44 0.12
C THR A 270 -7.76 10.61 -0.44
N ALA A 271 -8.28 11.28 -1.48
CA ALA A 271 -7.63 12.50 -1.99
C ALA A 271 -7.54 13.59 -0.91
N GLU A 272 -8.52 13.67 -0.01
CA GLU A 272 -8.54 14.63 1.11
C GLU A 272 -7.38 14.43 2.08
N PHE A 273 -6.81 13.22 2.15
CA PHE A 273 -5.61 12.96 2.95
C PHE A 273 -4.43 13.86 2.56
N PHE A 274 -4.37 14.35 1.32
CA PHE A 274 -3.33 15.24 0.82
C PHE A 274 -3.70 16.72 0.88
N PHE A 275 -4.86 17.09 1.41
CA PHE A 275 -5.23 18.48 1.63
C PHE A 275 -5.09 18.79 3.12
N PRO A 276 -4.29 19.85 3.47
CA PRO A 276 -4.10 20.29 4.86
C PRO A 276 -5.35 20.93 5.46
#